data_62878f4c22b6bff8d2a4956c11dd75a0
#
_entry.id   62878f4c22b6bff8d2a4956c11dd75a0
#
_cell.length_a   1.000
_cell.length_b   1.000
_cell.length_c   1.000
_cell.angle_alpha   90.00
_cell.angle_beta   90.00
_cell.angle_gamma   90.00
#
_symmetry.space_group_name_H-M   'P 1'
#
loop_
_entity.id
_entity.type
_entity.pdbx_description
1 polymer ?
#
loop_
_entity_poly.entity_id
_entity_poly.type
_entity_poly.pdbx_seq_one_letter_code
_entity_poly.pdbx_strand_id
1 'polypeptide(L)'
;MNVLVIGSGGREHALAWKLRQSPRVKQLFIAPGNAGTAQLGRNVDIKLSELDQLLNFARREAIDLTVVGPDDVLAAGIVDLFEAAGQDRKSVV
;
A
#
# COMPACT_ATOMS: atom_id res chain seq x y z
N MET A 1 -6.51 -11.94 -2.40
CA MET A 1 -6.42 -10.54 -2.84
C MET A 1 -4.98 -10.03 -2.76
N ASN A 2 -4.67 -9.09 -3.59
CA ASN A 2 -3.38 -8.40 -3.56
C ASN A 2 -3.53 -7.12 -2.76
N VAL A 3 -2.62 -6.88 -1.82
CA VAL A 3 -2.70 -5.76 -0.90
C VAL A 3 -1.44 -4.91 -1.01
N LEU A 4 -1.61 -3.60 -1.04
CA LEU A 4 -0.52 -2.62 -1.01
C LEU A 4 -0.65 -1.78 0.27
N VAL A 5 0.38 -1.81 1.10
CA VAL A 5 0.48 -0.94 2.28
C VAL A 5 1.44 0.19 1.94
N ILE A 6 0.99 1.42 2.09
CA ILE A 6 1.81 2.60 1.79
C ILE A 6 2.34 3.19 3.08
N GLY A 7 3.66 3.26 3.21
CA GLY A 7 4.33 3.79 4.37
C GLY A 7 5.57 3.00 4.73
N SER A 8 6.26 3.42 5.77
CA SER A 8 7.53 2.81 6.18
C SER A 8 7.74 2.77 7.69
N GLY A 9 6.77 3.16 8.47
CA GLY A 9 6.89 3.25 9.93
C GLY A 9 6.44 2.00 10.67
N GLY A 10 6.46 2.08 11.99
CA GLY A 10 6.05 0.97 12.85
C GLY A 10 4.58 0.60 12.71
N ARG A 11 3.72 1.58 12.41
CA ARG A 11 2.29 1.33 12.18
C ARG A 11 2.11 0.44 10.95
N GLU A 12 2.82 0.74 9.87
CA GLU A 12 2.77 -0.02 8.64
C GLU A 12 3.35 -1.41 8.81
N HIS A 13 4.38 -1.53 9.64
CA HIS A 13 4.92 -2.84 9.99
C HIS A 13 3.88 -3.70 10.72
N ALA A 14 3.18 -3.10 11.70
CA ALA A 14 2.14 -3.81 12.45
C ALA A 14 0.98 -4.22 11.55
N LEU A 15 0.56 -3.33 10.63
CA LEU A 15 -0.49 -3.62 9.67
C LEU A 15 -0.08 -4.76 8.74
N ALA A 16 1.14 -4.72 8.24
CA ALA A 16 1.66 -5.75 7.34
C ALA A 16 1.71 -7.11 8.05
N TRP A 17 2.15 -7.11 9.30
CA TRP A 17 2.19 -8.34 10.09
C TRP A 17 0.79 -8.95 10.23
N LYS A 18 -0.20 -8.12 10.52
CA LYS A 18 -1.57 -8.57 10.66
C LYS A 18 -2.14 -9.07 9.34
N LEU A 19 -1.90 -8.33 8.26
CA LEU A 19 -2.39 -8.70 6.94
C LEU A 19 -1.76 -10.00 6.46
N ARG A 20 -0.49 -10.22 6.76
CA ARG A 20 0.21 -11.44 6.34
C ARG A 20 -0.42 -12.70 6.92
N GLN A 21 -1.10 -12.59 8.04
CA GLN A 21 -1.76 -13.73 8.67
C GLN A 21 -3.09 -14.10 8.03
N SER A 22 -3.64 -13.23 7.20
CA SER A 22 -4.93 -13.47 6.57
C SER A 22 -4.77 -14.43 5.39
N PRO A 23 -5.58 -15.51 5.33
CA PRO A 23 -5.55 -16.42 4.18
C PRO A 23 -6.07 -15.79 2.89
N ARG A 24 -6.74 -14.64 2.99
CA ARG A 24 -7.24 -13.92 1.83
C ARG A 24 -6.16 -13.11 1.12
N VAL A 25 -5.07 -12.80 1.81
CA VAL A 25 -3.98 -12.01 1.23
C VAL A 25 -3.06 -12.94 0.44
N LYS A 26 -3.10 -12.81 -0.87
CA LYS A 26 -2.29 -13.58 -1.78
C LYS A 26 -0.89 -13.01 -1.91
N GLN A 27 -0.82 -11.71 -2.19
CA GLN A 27 0.42 -10.97 -2.28
C GLN A 27 0.32 -9.72 -1.42
N LEU A 28 1.39 -9.43 -0.70
CA LEU A 28 1.47 -8.26 0.16
C LEU A 28 2.67 -7.42 -0.26
N PHE A 29 2.41 -6.18 -0.65
CA PHE A 29 3.42 -5.22 -1.03
C PHE A 29 3.42 -4.05 -0.06
N ILE A 30 4.59 -3.51 0.23
CA ILE A 30 4.75 -2.35 1.11
C ILE A 30 5.62 -1.31 0.39
N ALA A 31 5.16 -0.10 0.25
CA ALA A 31 5.87 0.96 -0.45
C ALA A 31 6.04 2.19 0.46
N PRO A 32 7.26 2.60 0.76
CA PRO A 32 8.53 1.96 0.45
C PRO A 32 8.88 0.82 1.40
N GLY A 33 8.23 0.74 2.56
CA GLY A 33 8.52 -0.28 3.55
C GLY A 33 9.80 -0.02 4.34
N ASN A 34 10.20 -1.01 5.11
CA ASN A 34 11.43 -0.96 5.90
C ASN A 34 11.99 -2.38 6.03
N ALA A 35 13.09 -2.53 6.81
CA ALA A 35 13.73 -3.83 6.96
C ALA A 35 12.80 -4.88 7.59
N GLY A 36 11.94 -4.47 8.53
CA GLY A 36 10.99 -5.37 9.17
C GLY A 36 9.89 -5.82 8.20
N THR A 37 9.36 -4.91 7.40
CA THR A 37 8.29 -5.25 6.45
C THR A 37 8.81 -6.15 5.32
N ALA A 38 10.10 -6.11 5.02
CA ALA A 38 10.69 -6.97 4.00
C ALA A 38 10.56 -8.45 4.34
N GLN A 39 10.41 -8.78 5.62
CA GLN A 39 10.22 -10.14 6.07
C GLN A 39 8.77 -10.60 5.99
N LEU A 40 7.85 -9.66 5.91
CA LEU A 40 6.41 -9.95 5.91
C LEU A 40 5.82 -9.96 4.51
N GLY A 41 6.38 -9.17 3.61
CA GLY A 41 5.91 -9.05 2.26
C GLY A 41 7.02 -8.53 1.37
N ARG A 42 6.64 -7.97 0.23
CA ARG A 42 7.61 -7.45 -0.73
C ARG A 42 7.65 -5.93 -0.64
N ASN A 43 8.80 -5.38 -0.26
CA ASN A 43 9.01 -3.94 -0.30
C ASN A 43 9.13 -3.48 -1.75
N VAL A 44 8.52 -2.34 -2.04
CA VAL A 44 8.56 -1.73 -3.37
C VAL A 44 9.22 -0.37 -3.22
N ASP A 45 10.26 -0.13 -4.00
CA ASP A 45 11.04 1.10 -3.91
C ASP A 45 10.33 2.26 -4.62
N ILE A 46 9.19 2.65 -4.05
CA ILE A 46 8.41 3.80 -4.50
C ILE A 46 8.14 4.67 -3.29
N LYS A 47 8.50 5.93 -3.39
CA LYS A 47 8.32 6.89 -2.30
C LYS A 47 6.89 7.43 -2.28
N LEU A 48 6.47 7.92 -1.11
CA LEU A 48 5.14 8.52 -0.94
C LEU A 48 4.90 9.71 -1.86
N SER A 49 5.95 10.42 -2.23
CA SER A 49 5.86 11.56 -3.14
C SER A 49 5.74 11.17 -4.61
N GLU A 50 5.98 9.91 -4.93
CA GLU A 50 5.95 9.42 -6.31
C GLU A 50 4.56 8.87 -6.63
N LEU A 51 3.57 9.76 -6.62
CA LEU A 51 2.15 9.39 -6.70
C LEU A 51 1.80 8.63 -7.98
N ASP A 52 2.33 9.07 -9.12
CA ASP A 52 2.05 8.42 -10.39
C ASP A 52 2.59 7.00 -10.42
N GLN A 53 3.76 6.79 -9.82
CA GLN A 53 4.36 5.47 -9.76
C GLN A 53 3.58 4.55 -8.85
N LEU A 54 3.07 5.05 -7.73
CA LEU A 54 2.22 4.29 -6.83
C LEU A 54 0.95 3.82 -7.54
N LEU A 55 0.32 4.72 -8.27
CA LEU A 55 -0.91 4.40 -8.99
C LEU A 55 -0.65 3.39 -10.10
N ASN A 56 0.42 3.58 -10.87
CA ASN A 56 0.79 2.66 -11.93
C ASN A 56 1.11 1.27 -11.37
N PHE A 57 1.79 1.22 -10.24
CA PHE A 57 2.08 -0.05 -9.57
C PHE A 57 0.80 -0.76 -9.16
N ALA A 58 -0.14 -0.02 -8.54
CA ALA A 58 -1.40 -0.60 -8.10
C ALA A 58 -2.20 -1.19 -9.26
N ARG A 59 -2.19 -0.50 -10.40
CA ARG A 59 -2.87 -0.99 -11.59
C ARG A 59 -2.17 -2.22 -12.17
N ARG A 60 -0.86 -2.16 -12.30
CA ARG A 60 -0.07 -3.24 -12.89
C ARG A 60 -0.16 -4.52 -12.09
N GLU A 61 -0.12 -4.42 -10.78
CA GLU A 61 -0.15 -5.58 -9.89
C GLU A 61 -1.57 -5.98 -9.47
N ALA A 62 -2.58 -5.35 -10.04
CA ALA A 62 -3.99 -5.64 -9.75
C ALA A 62 -4.27 -5.61 -8.24
N ILE A 63 -3.89 -4.51 -7.60
CA ILE A 63 -4.08 -4.34 -6.16
C ILE A 63 -5.57 -4.22 -5.85
N ASP A 64 -6.04 -5.04 -4.91
CA ASP A 64 -7.45 -5.04 -4.49
C ASP A 64 -7.70 -4.15 -3.29
N LEU A 65 -6.72 -4.02 -2.42
CA LEU A 65 -6.82 -3.20 -1.21
C LEU A 65 -5.56 -2.37 -1.07
N THR A 66 -5.71 -1.06 -0.93
CA THR A 66 -4.60 -0.15 -0.66
C THR A 66 -4.81 0.47 0.71
N VAL A 67 -3.84 0.29 1.60
CA VAL A 67 -3.87 0.84 2.95
C VAL A 67 -2.84 1.96 3.03
N VAL A 68 -3.30 3.18 3.29
CA VAL A 68 -2.43 4.35 3.40
C VAL A 68 -2.15 4.58 4.88
N GLY A 69 -0.94 4.24 5.32
CA GLY A 69 -0.56 4.29 6.72
C GLY A 69 -0.38 5.70 7.28
N PRO A 70 0.38 6.58 6.60
CA PRO A 70 0.60 7.93 7.13
C PRO A 70 -0.70 8.73 7.23
N ASP A 71 -0.76 9.60 8.24
CA ASP A 71 -1.93 10.44 8.48
C ASP A 71 -1.50 11.90 8.30
N ASP A 72 -1.26 12.30 7.06
CA ASP A 72 -0.82 13.64 6.73
C ASP A 72 -1.32 14.06 5.33
N VAL A 73 -0.84 15.21 4.86
CA VAL A 73 -1.27 15.79 3.58
C VAL A 73 -0.92 14.87 2.40
N LEU A 74 0.23 14.20 2.46
CA LEU A 74 0.62 13.27 1.40
C LEU A 74 -0.34 12.09 1.33
N ALA A 75 -0.74 11.57 2.48
CA ALA A 75 -1.67 10.46 2.55
C ALA A 75 -3.02 10.85 1.91
N ALA A 76 -3.51 12.04 2.24
CA ALA A 76 -4.77 12.53 1.66
C ALA A 76 -4.67 12.64 0.14
N GLY A 77 -3.54 13.13 -0.37
CA GLY A 77 -3.30 13.22 -1.81
C GLY A 77 -3.29 11.87 -2.50
N ILE A 78 -2.72 10.86 -1.86
CA ILE A 78 -2.70 9.50 -2.39
C ILE A 78 -4.12 8.93 -2.48
N VAL A 79 -4.90 9.09 -1.42
CA VAL A 79 -6.28 8.60 -1.39
C VAL A 79 -7.09 9.26 -2.51
N ASP A 80 -6.99 10.58 -2.62
CA ASP A 80 -7.73 11.34 -3.63
C ASP A 80 -7.35 10.89 -5.05
N LEU A 81 -6.05 10.69 -5.29
CA LEU A 81 -5.57 10.27 -6.60
C LEU A 81 -6.09 8.88 -6.97
N PHE A 82 -6.05 7.94 -6.02
CA PHE A 82 -6.50 6.58 -6.27
C PHE A 82 -8.00 6.53 -6.53
N GLU A 83 -8.77 7.29 -5.79
CA GLU A 83 -10.21 7.36 -5.99
C GLU A 83 -10.55 8.00 -7.34
N ALA A 84 -9.90 9.12 -7.68
CA ALA A 84 -10.14 9.81 -8.95
C ALA A 84 -9.74 8.95 -10.15
N ALA A 85 -8.77 8.07 -9.99
CA ALA A 85 -8.28 7.22 -11.07
C ALA A 85 -9.11 5.95 -11.27
N GLY A 86 -10.20 5.80 -10.54
CA GLY A 86 -11.07 4.62 -10.67
C GLY A 86 -10.65 3.46 -9.79
N GLN A 87 -9.73 3.67 -8.86
CA GLN A 87 -9.40 2.66 -7.85
C GLN A 87 -10.48 2.59 -6.76
N ASP A 88 -11.53 3.39 -6.91
CA ASP A 88 -12.68 3.35 -6.01
C ASP A 88 -13.40 2.00 -6.03
N ARG A 89 -13.23 1.23 -7.09
CA ARG A 89 -13.72 -0.15 -7.14
C ARG A 89 -12.88 -1.08 -6.28
N LYS A 90 -11.71 -0.61 -5.87
CA LYS A 90 -10.82 -1.29 -4.96
C LYS A 90 -10.86 -0.53 -3.65
N SER A 91 -10.68 -1.22 -2.56
CA SER A 91 -10.71 -0.57 -1.25
C SER A 91 -9.46 0.27 -1.02
N VAL A 92 -9.65 1.50 -0.54
CA VAL A 92 -8.56 2.41 -0.15
C VAL A 92 -8.85 2.89 1.26
N VAL A 93 -7.96 2.61 2.18
CA VAL A 93 -8.15 2.98 3.60
C VAL A 93 -6.92 3.63 4.19
#